data_77ef4d8faffb6f5e483c290462bc374e
#
_entry.id   77ef4d8faffb6f5e483c290462bc374e
#
_cell.length_a   1.000
_cell.length_b   1.000
_cell.length_c   1.000
_cell.angle_alpha   90.00
_cell.angle_beta   90.00
_cell.angle_gamma   90.00
#
_symmetry.space_group_name_H-M   'P 1'
#
loop_
_entity.id
_entity.type
_entity.pdbx_description
1 polymer ?
#
loop_
_entity_poly.entity_id
_entity_poly.type
_entity_poly.pdbx_seq_one_letter_code
_entity_poly.pdbx_strand_id
1 'polypeptide(L)'
;MNDENLIKEMKILQDKIEELNIKINFLIPNQKNSASSYLAMESLKSPLWPEAVDPSMICDINSEEDKVERANSVIDLYIEENLRNKKFLDFGCGEGHIVITAYDNKASYSLGYDIKDVFSPSLKEKNKDSFTTDWSVVEEKGPYDIILMYDVFDHLENESEVDVFNKIKKVLSAQGKLYVRMHPWTSRHGGHIYNECNKAFVHIALTESELEYFLGKKINSKVNKNFYPLKKYRDTILATGFNIITENIVNQELEPIIKDSKIIEKITKDYNFMDKPTFQLGVNFVDYILGK
;
A
#
# COMPACT_ATOMS: atom_id res chain seq x y z
N MET A 1 -15.57 -41.20 24.56
CA MET A 1 -15.50 -40.07 23.61
C MET A 1 -14.04 -39.75 23.50
N ASN A 2 -13.49 -39.73 22.29
CA ASN A 2 -12.03 -39.60 22.12
C ASN A 2 -11.64 -38.14 22.36
N ASP A 3 -10.55 -37.85 23.08
CA ASP A 3 -10.13 -36.49 23.43
C ASP A 3 -10.01 -35.56 22.19
N GLU A 4 -9.65 -36.13 21.05
CA GLU A 4 -9.60 -35.39 19.77
C GLU A 4 -10.96 -34.86 19.30
N ASN A 5 -12.04 -35.63 19.53
CA ASN A 5 -13.39 -35.18 19.19
C ASN A 5 -13.86 -34.06 20.11
N LEU A 6 -13.50 -34.14 21.40
CA LEU A 6 -13.82 -33.11 22.36
C LEU A 6 -13.12 -31.77 22.03
N ILE A 7 -11.82 -31.83 21.66
CA ILE A 7 -11.05 -30.66 21.23
C ILE A 7 -11.66 -30.03 19.99
N LYS A 8 -12.09 -30.84 19.01
CA LYS A 8 -12.73 -30.35 17.80
C LYS A 8 -14.08 -29.68 18.08
N GLU A 9 -14.90 -30.27 18.95
CA GLU A 9 -16.16 -29.67 19.38
C GLU A 9 -15.97 -28.36 20.15
N MET A 10 -14.97 -28.30 21.03
CA MET A 10 -14.64 -27.08 21.75
C MET A 10 -14.20 -25.95 20.80
N LYS A 11 -13.43 -26.26 19.77
CA LYS A 11 -13.03 -25.28 18.76
C LYS A 11 -14.24 -24.73 17.99
N ILE A 12 -15.15 -25.63 17.56
CA ILE A 12 -16.40 -25.23 16.88
C ILE A 12 -17.27 -24.31 17.78
N LEU A 13 -17.33 -24.62 19.07
CA LEU A 13 -18.07 -23.79 20.03
C LEU A 13 -17.40 -22.44 20.25
N GLN A 14 -16.08 -22.40 20.32
CA GLN A 14 -15.32 -21.16 20.41
C GLN A 14 -15.55 -20.26 19.20
N ASP A 15 -15.47 -20.81 18.00
CA ASP A 15 -15.73 -20.08 16.74
C ASP A 15 -17.16 -19.52 16.71
N LYS A 16 -18.16 -20.30 17.18
CA LYS A 16 -19.55 -19.82 17.29
C LYS A 16 -19.74 -18.71 18.32
N ILE A 17 -19.07 -18.78 19.45
CA ILE A 17 -19.13 -17.75 20.49
C ILE A 17 -18.53 -16.44 19.93
N GLU A 18 -17.43 -16.54 19.20
CA GLU A 18 -16.78 -15.39 18.59
C GLU A 18 -17.69 -14.74 17.51
N GLU A 19 -18.31 -15.56 16.64
CA GLU A 19 -19.31 -15.10 15.67
C GLU A 19 -20.49 -14.37 16.34
N LEU A 20 -21.02 -14.92 17.43
CA LEU A 20 -22.12 -14.32 18.18
C LEU A 20 -21.70 -13.01 18.84
N ASN A 21 -20.50 -12.94 19.39
CA ASN A 21 -19.97 -11.70 19.99
C ASN A 21 -19.80 -10.59 18.95
N ILE A 22 -19.33 -10.93 17.75
CA ILE A 22 -19.26 -9.98 16.63
C ILE A 22 -20.66 -9.46 16.29
N LYS A 23 -21.65 -10.36 16.15
CA LYS A 23 -23.05 -9.97 15.87
C LYS A 23 -23.67 -9.12 16.98
N ILE A 24 -23.44 -9.47 18.25
CA ILE A 24 -23.93 -8.70 19.40
C ILE A 24 -23.30 -7.30 19.41
N ASN A 25 -21.99 -7.20 19.22
CA ASN A 25 -21.29 -5.91 19.19
C ASN A 25 -21.79 -5.02 18.04
N PHE A 26 -22.15 -5.63 16.90
CA PHE A 26 -22.74 -4.91 15.78
C PHE A 26 -24.14 -4.37 16.10
N LEU A 27 -24.95 -5.14 16.87
CA LEU A 27 -26.34 -4.79 17.19
C LEU A 27 -26.46 -3.82 18.40
N ILE A 28 -25.38 -3.53 19.12
CA ILE A 28 -25.40 -2.57 20.25
C ILE A 28 -25.62 -1.15 19.71
N PRO A 29 -26.67 -0.43 20.18
CA PRO A 29 -27.06 0.88 19.62
C PRO A 29 -26.02 2.00 19.69
N ASN A 30 -25.00 1.86 20.52
CA ASN A 30 -23.92 2.85 20.68
C ASN A 30 -22.80 2.77 19.61
N GLN A 31 -22.78 1.73 18.80
CA GLN A 31 -21.98 1.75 17.58
C GLN A 31 -22.82 2.42 16.49
N LYS A 32 -22.23 3.38 15.77
CA LYS A 32 -22.87 4.14 14.68
C LYS A 32 -23.19 3.26 13.48
N ASN A 33 -23.96 2.18 13.68
CA ASN A 33 -24.44 1.32 12.61
C ASN A 33 -25.57 2.05 11.91
N SER A 34 -25.22 2.77 10.87
CA SER A 34 -26.19 3.49 10.05
C SER A 34 -26.85 2.52 9.07
N ALA A 35 -28.08 2.84 8.65
CA ALA A 35 -28.72 2.15 7.54
C ALA A 35 -27.81 2.10 6.29
N SER A 36 -26.92 3.07 6.12
CA SER A 36 -25.91 3.11 5.07
C SER A 36 -24.87 2.00 5.17
N SER A 37 -24.41 1.62 6.38
CA SER A 37 -23.49 0.48 6.55
C SER A 37 -24.12 -0.85 6.18
N TYR A 38 -25.38 -1.06 6.56
CA TYR A 38 -26.12 -2.26 6.15
C TYR A 38 -26.25 -2.33 4.61
N LEU A 39 -26.65 -1.24 3.97
CA LEU A 39 -26.75 -1.18 2.51
C LEU A 39 -25.40 -1.39 1.81
N ALA A 40 -24.32 -0.87 2.40
CA ALA A 40 -22.97 -1.12 1.90
C ALA A 40 -22.60 -2.61 1.97
N MET A 41 -22.90 -3.27 3.10
CA MET A 41 -22.67 -4.72 3.25
C MET A 41 -23.48 -5.55 2.25
N GLU A 42 -24.76 -5.21 2.03
CA GLU A 42 -25.59 -5.91 1.04
C GLU A 42 -25.03 -5.71 -0.38
N SER A 43 -24.57 -4.52 -0.71
CA SER A 43 -23.92 -4.25 -2.00
C SER A 43 -22.63 -5.08 -2.17
N LEU A 44 -21.81 -5.18 -1.12
CA LEU A 44 -20.57 -5.96 -1.12
C LEU A 44 -20.80 -7.47 -1.27
N LYS A 45 -21.99 -7.99 -0.94
CA LYS A 45 -22.34 -9.40 -1.15
C LYS A 45 -22.58 -9.75 -2.61
N SER A 46 -22.82 -8.77 -3.47
CA SER A 46 -23.04 -9.00 -4.90
C SER A 46 -21.84 -9.73 -5.52
N PRO A 47 -22.08 -10.79 -6.33
CA PRO A 47 -21.04 -11.43 -7.11
C PRO A 47 -20.48 -10.51 -8.22
N LEU A 48 -21.19 -9.44 -8.56
CA LEU A 48 -20.77 -8.43 -9.53
C LEU A 48 -19.90 -7.34 -8.87
N TRP A 49 -19.75 -7.34 -7.54
CA TRP A 49 -18.86 -6.39 -6.88
C TRP A 49 -17.41 -6.67 -7.25
N PRO A 50 -16.66 -5.68 -7.75
CA PRO A 50 -15.31 -5.89 -8.27
C PRO A 50 -14.34 -6.32 -7.17
N GLU A 51 -13.32 -7.05 -7.57
CA GLU A 51 -12.20 -7.41 -6.71
C GLU A 51 -11.29 -6.21 -6.48
N ALA A 52 -10.65 -6.18 -5.31
CA ALA A 52 -9.67 -5.14 -4.96
C ALA A 52 -8.40 -5.30 -5.79
N VAL A 53 -7.92 -6.52 -5.92
CA VAL A 53 -6.75 -6.90 -6.72
C VAL A 53 -7.06 -8.16 -7.52
N ASP A 54 -6.30 -8.39 -8.58
CA ASP A 54 -6.38 -9.66 -9.32
C ASP A 54 -6.06 -10.83 -8.38
N PRO A 55 -6.88 -11.90 -8.35
CA PRO A 55 -6.65 -13.06 -7.48
C PRO A 55 -5.25 -13.68 -7.61
N SER A 56 -4.64 -13.62 -8.79
CA SER A 56 -3.27 -14.09 -9.01
C SER A 56 -2.23 -13.30 -8.21
N MET A 57 -2.53 -12.06 -7.82
CA MET A 57 -1.67 -11.22 -7.00
C MET A 57 -1.81 -11.48 -5.49
N ILE A 58 -2.88 -12.19 -5.06
CA ILE A 58 -3.12 -12.53 -3.64
C ILE A 58 -2.27 -13.74 -3.22
N CYS A 59 -1.96 -14.61 -4.16
CA CYS A 59 -1.09 -15.72 -3.91
C CYS A 59 0.35 -15.20 -3.81
N ASP A 60 1.00 -15.37 -2.67
CA ASP A 60 2.43 -15.10 -2.41
C ASP A 60 3.38 -15.98 -3.26
N ILE A 61 3.03 -16.20 -4.52
CA ILE A 61 3.76 -17.10 -5.41
C ILE A 61 4.42 -16.25 -6.50
N ASN A 62 5.16 -15.24 -6.07
CA ASN A 62 6.10 -14.67 -7.00
C ASN A 62 7.34 -15.56 -6.99
N SER A 63 7.57 -16.28 -8.08
CA SER A 63 8.84 -16.96 -8.31
C SER A 63 9.97 -15.92 -8.31
N GLU A 64 11.22 -16.38 -8.15
CA GLU A 64 12.36 -15.46 -8.28
C GLU A 64 12.39 -14.81 -9.66
N GLU A 65 11.95 -15.52 -10.71
CA GLU A 65 11.83 -15.02 -12.08
C GLU A 65 10.81 -13.86 -12.15
N ASP A 66 9.63 -14.01 -11.53
CA ASP A 66 8.59 -12.96 -11.53
C ASP A 66 9.08 -11.70 -10.80
N LYS A 67 9.82 -11.86 -9.69
CA LYS A 67 10.40 -10.74 -8.94
C LYS A 67 11.44 -9.98 -9.76
N VAL A 68 12.29 -10.71 -10.49
CA VAL A 68 13.29 -10.12 -11.40
C VAL A 68 12.59 -9.43 -12.56
N GLU A 69 11.57 -10.03 -13.18
CA GLU A 69 10.79 -9.41 -14.26
C GLU A 69 10.11 -8.12 -13.80
N ARG A 70 9.49 -8.14 -12.59
CA ARG A 70 8.94 -6.93 -11.98
C ARG A 70 10.01 -5.86 -11.76
N ALA A 71 11.17 -6.23 -11.24
CA ALA A 71 12.26 -5.28 -11.00
C ALA A 71 12.77 -4.66 -12.32
N ASN A 72 12.91 -5.44 -13.38
CA ASN A 72 13.24 -4.95 -14.71
C ASN A 72 12.16 -3.97 -15.21
N SER A 73 10.88 -4.33 -15.07
CA SER A 73 9.78 -3.46 -15.50
C SER A 73 9.79 -2.12 -14.76
N VAL A 74 10.11 -2.11 -13.46
CA VAL A 74 10.23 -0.84 -12.70
C VAL A 74 11.37 0.01 -13.23
N ILE A 75 12.54 -0.58 -13.51
CA ILE A 75 13.69 0.16 -14.06
C ILE A 75 13.41 0.67 -15.46
N ASP A 76 12.89 -0.20 -16.33
CA ASP A 76 12.79 0.09 -17.78
C ASP A 76 11.61 1.00 -18.12
N LEU A 77 10.48 0.85 -17.40
CA LEU A 77 9.23 1.53 -17.73
C LEU A 77 8.90 2.71 -16.84
N TYR A 78 9.46 2.74 -15.63
CA TYR A 78 9.11 3.77 -14.65
C TYR A 78 10.24 4.77 -14.41
N ILE A 79 11.52 4.33 -14.40
CA ILE A 79 12.66 5.23 -14.26
C ILE A 79 13.08 5.71 -15.65
N GLU A 80 12.70 6.93 -15.99
CA GLU A 80 12.92 7.51 -17.34
C GLU A 80 14.37 7.87 -17.63
N GLU A 81 15.32 7.53 -16.73
CA GLU A 81 16.72 7.87 -16.86
C GLU A 81 17.63 6.66 -17.01
N ASN A 82 18.70 6.83 -17.81
CA ASN A 82 19.75 5.83 -17.88
C ASN A 82 20.52 5.79 -16.55
N LEU A 83 20.55 4.62 -15.91
CA LEU A 83 21.25 4.37 -14.65
C LEU A 83 22.77 4.33 -14.78
N ARG A 84 23.32 4.24 -16.01
CA ARG A 84 24.76 4.13 -16.23
C ARG A 84 25.53 5.26 -15.52
N ASN A 85 26.48 4.84 -14.68
CA ASN A 85 27.33 5.72 -13.86
C ASN A 85 26.57 6.58 -12.83
N LYS A 86 25.29 6.28 -12.55
CA LYS A 86 24.49 6.94 -11.51
C LYS A 86 24.60 6.21 -10.18
N LYS A 87 24.51 6.96 -9.08
CA LYS A 87 24.28 6.40 -7.75
C LYS A 87 22.78 6.27 -7.51
N PHE A 88 22.33 5.07 -7.23
CA PHE A 88 20.93 4.70 -7.07
C PHE A 88 20.62 4.32 -5.62
N LEU A 89 19.49 4.77 -5.10
CA LEU A 89 18.94 4.35 -3.81
C LEU A 89 17.51 3.85 -4.01
N ASP A 90 17.22 2.65 -3.54
CA ASP A 90 15.87 2.12 -3.40
C ASP A 90 15.44 2.27 -1.94
N PHE A 91 14.53 3.21 -1.67
CA PHE A 91 14.01 3.50 -0.34
C PHE A 91 12.75 2.68 -0.08
N GLY A 92 12.79 1.78 0.89
CA GLY A 92 11.77 0.76 1.12
C GLY A 92 11.93 -0.41 0.17
N CYS A 93 13.15 -0.88 -0.02
CA CYS A 93 13.53 -1.82 -1.08
C CYS A 93 12.98 -3.25 -0.89
N GLY A 94 12.36 -3.58 0.25
CA GLY A 94 11.87 -4.90 0.54
C GLY A 94 12.94 -5.98 0.35
N GLU A 95 12.70 -6.99 -0.48
CA GLU A 95 13.64 -8.08 -0.73
C GLU A 95 14.89 -7.65 -1.54
N GLY A 96 14.84 -6.51 -2.25
CA GLY A 96 16.02 -5.91 -2.89
C GLY A 96 16.26 -6.25 -4.36
N HIS A 97 15.30 -6.83 -5.08
CA HIS A 97 15.47 -7.19 -6.49
C HIS A 97 15.73 -5.96 -7.37
N ILE A 98 15.07 -4.83 -7.12
CA ILE A 98 15.28 -3.58 -7.87
C ILE A 98 16.72 -3.06 -7.68
N VAL A 99 17.27 -3.20 -6.47
CA VAL A 99 18.67 -2.80 -6.18
C VAL A 99 19.65 -3.54 -7.06
N ILE A 100 19.46 -4.85 -7.23
CA ILE A 100 20.35 -5.68 -8.07
C ILE A 100 20.12 -5.36 -9.55
N THR A 101 18.88 -5.21 -9.97
CA THR A 101 18.56 -4.80 -11.34
C THR A 101 19.19 -3.46 -11.70
N ALA A 102 19.28 -2.51 -10.76
CA ALA A 102 19.97 -1.25 -10.99
C ALA A 102 21.48 -1.44 -11.26
N TYR A 103 22.14 -2.38 -10.58
CA TYR A 103 23.53 -2.74 -10.89
C TYR A 103 23.67 -3.36 -12.27
N ASP A 104 22.76 -4.27 -12.65
CA ASP A 104 22.77 -4.89 -13.99
C ASP A 104 22.59 -3.84 -15.07
N ASN A 105 21.85 -2.78 -14.80
CA ASN A 105 21.68 -1.59 -15.65
C ASN A 105 22.83 -0.59 -15.53
N LYS A 106 23.99 -1.00 -14.97
CA LYS A 106 25.25 -0.24 -14.93
C LYS A 106 25.23 0.98 -14.00
N ALA A 107 24.38 0.99 -12.97
CA ALA A 107 24.55 1.94 -11.89
C ALA A 107 25.98 1.83 -11.32
N SER A 108 26.61 2.95 -11.02
CA SER A 108 27.95 2.95 -10.42
C SER A 108 27.92 2.50 -8.95
N TYR A 109 26.81 2.70 -8.31
CA TYR A 109 26.49 2.25 -6.96
C TYR A 109 24.98 2.10 -6.81
N SER A 110 24.53 1.05 -6.12
CA SER A 110 23.14 0.82 -5.81
C SER A 110 22.99 0.38 -4.36
N LEU A 111 22.11 1.04 -3.60
CA LEU A 111 21.83 0.72 -2.21
C LEU A 111 20.34 0.52 -2.00
N GLY A 112 19.97 -0.52 -1.30
CA GLY A 112 18.64 -0.75 -0.77
C GLY A 112 18.59 -0.38 0.71
N TYR A 113 17.62 0.44 1.06
CA TYR A 113 17.29 0.75 2.44
C TYR A 113 15.87 0.27 2.76
N ASP A 114 15.74 -0.44 3.87
CA ASP A 114 14.43 -0.75 4.45
C ASP A 114 14.50 -0.61 5.96
N ILE A 115 13.39 -0.27 6.60
CA ILE A 115 13.32 -0.13 8.06
C ILE A 115 13.45 -1.50 8.78
N LYS A 116 13.21 -2.60 8.05
CA LYS A 116 13.31 -3.97 8.52
C LYS A 116 14.28 -4.77 7.67
N ASP A 117 14.97 -5.73 8.28
CA ASP A 117 15.81 -6.69 7.55
C ASP A 117 14.90 -7.76 6.90
N VAL A 118 14.31 -7.41 5.78
CA VAL A 118 13.46 -8.28 4.95
C VAL A 118 14.13 -8.66 3.63
N PHE A 119 15.41 -8.35 3.50
CA PHE A 119 16.20 -8.58 2.29
C PHE A 119 16.28 -10.07 1.95
N SER A 120 16.20 -10.39 0.65
CA SER A 120 16.41 -11.77 0.18
C SER A 120 17.77 -12.28 0.63
N PRO A 121 17.84 -13.39 1.37
CA PRO A 121 19.12 -13.92 1.84
C PRO A 121 20.12 -14.21 0.72
N SER A 122 19.63 -14.69 -0.41
CA SER A 122 20.47 -15.01 -1.59
C SER A 122 21.05 -13.76 -2.24
N LEU A 123 20.30 -12.65 -2.27
CA LEU A 123 20.76 -11.37 -2.81
C LEU A 123 21.73 -10.70 -1.84
N LYS A 124 21.44 -10.73 -0.54
CA LYS A 124 22.29 -10.18 0.52
C LYS A 124 23.63 -10.89 0.61
N GLU A 125 23.68 -12.20 0.46
CA GLU A 125 24.95 -12.98 0.48
C GLU A 125 25.87 -12.57 -0.67
N LYS A 126 25.32 -12.38 -1.86
CA LYS A 126 26.07 -12.00 -3.06
C LYS A 126 26.49 -10.52 -3.07
N ASN A 127 25.74 -9.66 -2.39
CA ASN A 127 25.87 -8.18 -2.49
C ASN A 127 25.83 -7.55 -1.08
N LYS A 128 26.75 -7.93 -0.20
CA LYS A 128 26.73 -7.57 1.25
C LYS A 128 26.62 -6.08 1.53
N ASP A 129 27.23 -5.25 0.70
CA ASP A 129 27.29 -3.78 0.89
C ASP A 129 26.14 -3.04 0.18
N SER A 130 25.18 -3.77 -0.37
CA SER A 130 24.08 -3.21 -1.15
C SER A 130 22.78 -3.08 -0.35
N PHE A 131 22.76 -3.48 0.91
CA PHE A 131 21.55 -3.47 1.74
C PHE A 131 21.84 -2.97 3.14
N THR A 132 20.96 -2.12 3.67
CA THR A 132 21.08 -1.59 5.03
C THR A 132 19.72 -1.29 5.65
N THR A 133 19.64 -1.46 6.97
CA THR A 133 18.53 -0.94 7.79
C THR A 133 18.95 0.31 8.58
N ASP A 134 20.20 0.75 8.44
CA ASP A 134 20.75 1.89 9.12
C ASP A 134 20.78 3.11 8.20
N TRP A 135 20.01 4.14 8.56
CA TRP A 135 19.96 5.39 7.80
C TRP A 135 21.30 6.13 7.75
N SER A 136 22.16 5.95 8.75
CA SER A 136 23.50 6.58 8.75
C SER A 136 24.37 6.09 7.59
N VAL A 137 24.21 4.83 7.18
CA VAL A 137 24.88 4.27 5.99
C VAL A 137 24.37 4.95 4.71
N VAL A 138 23.05 5.19 4.62
CA VAL A 138 22.47 5.92 3.48
C VAL A 138 23.06 7.33 3.37
N GLU A 139 23.18 8.05 4.50
CA GLU A 139 23.77 9.38 4.54
C GLU A 139 25.25 9.36 4.16
N GLU A 140 26.03 8.41 4.69
CA GLU A 140 27.46 8.26 4.38
C GLU A 140 27.71 8.01 2.88
N LYS A 141 26.89 7.16 2.27
CA LYS A 141 27.05 6.76 0.85
C LYS A 141 26.44 7.77 -0.13
N GLY A 142 25.62 8.72 0.34
CA GLY A 142 25.09 9.78 -0.50
C GLY A 142 26.15 10.74 -1.05
N PRO A 143 25.79 11.75 -1.85
CA PRO A 143 24.47 11.93 -2.42
C PRO A 143 24.16 10.94 -3.55
N TYR A 144 22.85 10.71 -3.80
CA TYR A 144 22.35 9.84 -4.85
C TYR A 144 21.79 10.65 -6.01
N ASP A 145 21.98 10.13 -7.23
CA ASP A 145 21.47 10.77 -8.45
C ASP A 145 20.01 10.39 -8.71
N ILE A 146 19.66 9.16 -8.36
CA ILE A 146 18.31 8.61 -8.50
C ILE A 146 17.93 7.95 -7.20
N ILE A 147 16.80 8.36 -6.65
CA ILE A 147 16.17 7.70 -5.50
C ILE A 147 14.80 7.19 -5.95
N LEU A 148 14.51 5.94 -5.66
CA LEU A 148 13.21 5.32 -5.89
C LEU A 148 12.50 5.15 -4.55
N MET A 149 11.21 5.49 -4.52
CA MET A 149 10.25 5.19 -3.44
C MET A 149 9.02 4.57 -4.11
N TYR A 150 8.98 3.24 -4.19
CA TYR A 150 7.98 2.49 -4.94
C TYR A 150 7.06 1.73 -3.98
N ASP A 151 5.79 2.10 -3.91
CA ASP A 151 4.79 1.55 -2.99
C ASP A 151 5.21 1.64 -1.50
N VAL A 152 5.75 2.79 -1.09
CA VAL A 152 6.22 3.04 0.29
C VAL A 152 5.50 4.22 0.93
N PHE A 153 5.21 5.28 0.16
CA PHE A 153 4.66 6.52 0.71
C PHE A 153 3.33 6.31 1.44
N ASP A 154 2.48 5.46 0.92
CA ASP A 154 1.19 5.09 1.49
C ASP A 154 1.29 4.19 2.74
N HIS A 155 2.49 3.65 3.02
CA HIS A 155 2.79 2.82 4.18
C HIS A 155 3.51 3.54 5.32
N LEU A 156 3.82 4.83 5.20
CA LEU A 156 4.51 5.60 6.23
C LEU A 156 3.59 5.82 7.44
N GLU A 157 3.72 4.96 8.45
CA GLU A 157 2.83 4.98 9.62
C GLU A 157 3.43 5.61 10.89
N ASN A 158 4.73 5.53 11.06
CA ASN A 158 5.41 5.81 12.32
C ASN A 158 6.31 7.05 12.29
N GLU A 159 6.60 7.57 11.14
CA GLU A 159 7.35 8.80 10.96
C GLU A 159 6.45 9.84 10.29
N SER A 160 6.67 11.10 10.58
CA SER A 160 6.06 12.17 9.80
C SER A 160 6.53 12.01 8.36
N GLU A 161 5.61 11.94 7.41
CA GLU A 161 5.93 11.84 5.99
C GLU A 161 6.85 13.01 5.57
N VAL A 162 6.64 14.18 6.17
CA VAL A 162 7.49 15.37 5.97
C VAL A 162 8.93 15.10 6.40
N ASP A 163 9.14 14.40 7.53
CA ASP A 163 10.49 14.07 8.00
C ASP A 163 11.18 13.08 7.08
N VAL A 164 10.47 12.08 6.58
CA VAL A 164 10.99 11.12 5.60
C VAL A 164 11.42 11.84 4.32
N PHE A 165 10.56 12.68 3.75
CA PHE A 165 10.92 13.45 2.55
C PHE A 165 12.09 14.41 2.80
N ASN A 166 12.18 15.03 3.98
CA ASN A 166 13.30 15.87 4.37
C ASN A 166 14.62 15.08 4.48
N LYS A 167 14.59 13.86 5.04
CA LYS A 167 15.75 12.96 5.08
C LYS A 167 16.20 12.59 3.67
N ILE A 168 15.27 12.18 2.80
CA ILE A 168 15.55 11.83 1.40
C ILE A 168 16.15 13.04 0.67
N LYS A 169 15.59 14.24 0.87
CA LYS A 169 16.08 15.45 0.22
C LYS A 169 17.55 15.76 0.58
N LYS A 170 18.00 15.46 1.80
CA LYS A 170 19.39 15.67 2.21
C LYS A 170 20.36 14.81 1.40
N VAL A 171 19.99 13.56 1.14
CA VAL A 171 20.85 12.59 0.44
C VAL A 171 20.65 12.58 -1.08
N LEU A 172 19.69 13.32 -1.62
CA LEU A 172 19.53 13.51 -3.06
C LEU A 172 20.58 14.48 -3.58
N SER A 173 21.21 14.23 -4.72
CA SER A 173 22.15 15.15 -5.36
C SER A 173 21.44 16.41 -5.88
N ALA A 174 22.18 17.47 -6.17
CA ALA A 174 21.61 18.74 -6.61
C ALA A 174 20.82 18.63 -7.93
N GLN A 175 21.19 17.70 -8.79
CA GLN A 175 20.52 17.40 -10.07
C GLN A 175 19.78 16.06 -10.02
N GLY A 176 19.71 15.44 -8.84
CA GLY A 176 19.08 14.14 -8.64
C GLY A 176 17.57 14.22 -8.73
N LYS A 177 16.97 13.07 -8.98
CA LYS A 177 15.53 12.90 -9.01
C LYS A 177 15.07 11.85 -8.03
N LEU A 178 13.95 12.13 -7.37
CA LEU A 178 13.20 11.18 -6.56
C LEU A 178 11.98 10.72 -7.35
N TYR A 179 11.91 9.43 -7.63
CA TYR A 179 10.77 8.76 -8.25
C TYR A 179 9.90 8.16 -7.16
N VAL A 180 8.62 8.52 -7.13
CA VAL A 180 7.66 8.06 -6.14
C VAL A 180 6.46 7.45 -6.85
N ARG A 181 6.17 6.17 -6.61
CA ARG A 181 4.88 5.56 -6.92
C ARG A 181 4.16 5.20 -5.63
N MET A 182 2.87 5.47 -5.60
CA MET A 182 2.03 5.09 -4.49
C MET A 182 0.62 4.71 -4.95
N HIS A 183 -0.02 3.84 -4.19
CA HIS A 183 -1.45 3.59 -4.27
C HIS A 183 -2.15 4.44 -3.19
N PRO A 184 -2.94 5.46 -3.55
CA PRO A 184 -3.58 6.29 -2.53
C PRO A 184 -4.57 5.46 -1.72
N TRP A 185 -4.76 5.85 -0.44
CA TRP A 185 -5.74 5.17 0.43
C TRP A 185 -7.15 5.10 -0.21
N THR A 186 -7.49 6.06 -1.05
CA THR A 186 -8.76 6.08 -1.79
C THR A 186 -8.82 5.09 -2.95
N SER A 187 -7.72 4.40 -3.29
CA SER A 187 -7.73 3.37 -4.34
C SER A 187 -8.53 2.14 -3.92
N ARG A 188 -8.90 1.30 -4.88
CA ARG A 188 -9.74 0.12 -4.63
C ARG A 188 -9.19 -0.86 -3.60
N HIS A 189 -7.87 -0.90 -3.38
CA HIS A 189 -7.18 -1.77 -2.44
C HIS A 189 -6.38 -1.03 -1.36
N GLY A 190 -6.55 0.30 -1.24
CA GLY A 190 -5.75 1.16 -0.36
C GLY A 190 -5.76 0.81 1.14
N GLY A 191 -6.68 -0.04 1.57
CA GLY A 191 -6.70 -0.57 2.93
C GLY A 191 -5.76 -1.75 3.17
N HIS A 192 -5.16 -2.32 2.12
CA HIS A 192 -4.26 -3.49 2.16
C HIS A 192 -4.81 -4.72 2.88
N ILE A 193 -6.13 -4.94 2.78
CA ILE A 193 -6.85 -6.06 3.44
C ILE A 193 -7.41 -7.09 2.46
N TYR A 194 -6.92 -7.09 1.24
CA TYR A 194 -7.40 -7.99 0.18
C TYR A 194 -7.14 -9.48 0.47
N ASN A 195 -6.15 -9.82 1.30
CA ASN A 195 -5.95 -11.19 1.78
C ASN A 195 -7.09 -11.68 2.67
N GLU A 196 -7.75 -10.78 3.41
CA GLU A 196 -8.90 -11.08 4.25
C GLU A 196 -10.22 -10.96 3.48
N CYS A 197 -10.31 -9.93 2.63
CA CYS A 197 -11.47 -9.59 1.85
C CYS A 197 -11.09 -8.93 0.53
N ASN A 198 -11.04 -9.72 -0.56
CA ASN A 198 -10.71 -9.20 -1.89
C ASN A 198 -11.90 -8.51 -2.56
N LYS A 199 -12.41 -7.45 -1.94
CA LYS A 199 -13.48 -6.62 -2.51
C LYS A 199 -13.03 -5.17 -2.56
N ALA A 200 -13.18 -4.57 -3.76
CA ALA A 200 -12.80 -3.18 -3.97
C ALA A 200 -13.46 -2.24 -2.95
N PHE A 201 -12.68 -1.30 -2.42
CA PHE A 201 -13.14 -0.24 -1.51
C PHE A 201 -13.73 -0.70 -0.17
N VAL A 202 -13.56 -1.97 0.22
CA VAL A 202 -14.13 -2.49 1.46
C VAL A 202 -13.64 -1.73 2.69
N HIS A 203 -12.38 -1.30 2.71
CA HIS A 203 -11.75 -0.50 3.78
C HIS A 203 -12.35 0.90 3.93
N ILE A 204 -12.95 1.43 2.86
CA ILE A 204 -13.66 2.71 2.87
C ILE A 204 -15.14 2.49 3.24
N ALA A 205 -15.73 1.43 2.70
CA ALA A 205 -17.14 1.13 2.86
C ALA A 205 -17.49 0.70 4.29
N LEU A 206 -16.59 0.00 4.98
CA LEU A 206 -16.82 -0.59 6.29
C LEU A 206 -15.73 -0.17 7.29
N THR A 207 -16.14 0.09 8.52
CA THR A 207 -15.21 0.16 9.65
C THR A 207 -14.66 -1.24 9.95
N GLU A 208 -13.57 -1.33 10.72
CA GLU A 208 -12.96 -2.60 11.10
C GLU A 208 -13.97 -3.57 11.75
N SER A 209 -14.79 -3.06 12.70
CA SER A 209 -15.83 -3.86 13.35
C SER A 209 -16.97 -4.29 12.40
N GLU A 210 -17.32 -3.43 11.45
CA GLU A 210 -18.30 -3.77 10.41
C GLU A 210 -17.76 -4.81 9.43
N LEU A 211 -16.45 -4.73 9.12
CA LEU A 211 -15.78 -5.72 8.28
C LEU A 211 -15.70 -7.08 8.97
N GLU A 212 -15.33 -7.12 10.26
CA GLU A 212 -15.34 -8.35 11.06
C GLU A 212 -16.74 -8.98 11.10
N TYR A 213 -17.78 -8.16 11.28
CA TYR A 213 -19.16 -8.62 11.22
C TYR A 213 -19.52 -9.20 9.82
N PHE A 214 -19.13 -8.47 8.75
CA PHE A 214 -19.36 -8.89 7.37
C PHE A 214 -18.68 -10.23 7.04
N LEU A 215 -17.45 -10.43 7.52
CA LEU A 215 -16.68 -11.66 7.32
C LEU A 215 -17.07 -12.79 8.29
N GLY A 216 -17.74 -12.47 9.40
CA GLY A 216 -18.06 -13.43 10.47
C GLY A 216 -16.82 -13.92 11.24
N LYS A 217 -15.70 -13.21 11.14
CA LYS A 217 -14.41 -13.54 11.81
C LYS A 217 -13.66 -12.26 12.13
N LYS A 218 -12.71 -12.34 13.07
CA LYS A 218 -11.74 -11.26 13.29
C LYS A 218 -10.75 -11.17 12.14
N ILE A 219 -10.33 -9.95 11.85
CA ILE A 219 -9.28 -9.70 10.89
C ILE A 219 -7.92 -9.66 11.60
N ASN A 220 -6.92 -10.28 10.98
CA ASN A 220 -5.55 -10.31 11.49
C ASN A 220 -4.68 -9.26 10.79
N SER A 221 -5.08 -8.85 9.60
CA SER A 221 -4.36 -7.84 8.83
C SER A 221 -4.52 -6.47 9.47
N LYS A 222 -3.43 -5.71 9.51
CA LYS A 222 -3.48 -4.31 9.92
C LYS A 222 -4.12 -3.50 8.80
N VAL A 223 -5.31 -2.98 9.04
CA VAL A 223 -5.97 -2.08 8.09
C VAL A 223 -5.17 -0.78 7.99
N ASN A 224 -4.80 -0.40 6.78
CA ASN A 224 -4.21 0.92 6.57
C ASN A 224 -5.22 2.00 6.96
N LYS A 225 -4.88 2.80 7.97
CA LYS A 225 -5.74 3.85 8.53
C LYS A 225 -5.32 5.27 8.10
N ASN A 226 -4.44 5.38 7.14
CA ASN A 226 -4.02 6.67 6.60
C ASN A 226 -5.11 7.24 5.69
N PHE A 227 -6.18 7.74 6.30
CA PHE A 227 -7.36 8.33 5.66
C PHE A 227 -7.03 9.62 4.91
N TYR A 228 -6.17 9.55 3.89
CA TYR A 228 -5.72 10.73 3.19
C TYR A 228 -6.46 10.92 1.87
N PRO A 229 -7.06 12.10 1.65
CA PRO A 229 -7.47 12.50 0.33
C PRO A 229 -6.23 12.69 -0.56
N LEU A 230 -6.41 12.52 -1.87
CA LEU A 230 -5.31 12.61 -2.83
C LEU A 230 -4.49 13.91 -2.69
N LYS A 231 -5.15 15.01 -2.40
CA LYS A 231 -4.52 16.31 -2.15
C LYS A 231 -3.48 16.28 -1.01
N LYS A 232 -3.69 15.48 0.03
CA LYS A 232 -2.79 15.41 1.18
C LYS A 232 -1.40 14.92 0.79
N TYR A 233 -1.29 13.94 -0.09
CA TYR A 233 0.01 13.44 -0.56
C TYR A 233 0.78 14.53 -1.30
N ARG A 234 0.11 15.24 -2.21
CA ARG A 234 0.70 16.36 -2.94
C ARG A 234 1.13 17.49 -2.02
N ASP A 235 0.29 17.87 -1.07
CA ASP A 235 0.60 18.93 -0.09
C ASP A 235 1.80 18.54 0.79
N THR A 236 1.93 17.28 1.20
CA THR A 236 3.08 16.76 1.95
C THR A 236 4.38 16.93 1.15
N ILE A 237 4.39 16.53 -0.12
CA ILE A 237 5.55 16.72 -1.01
C ILE A 237 5.93 18.18 -1.08
N LEU A 238 4.98 19.08 -1.37
CA LEU A 238 5.23 20.51 -1.51
C LEU A 238 5.71 21.16 -0.21
N ALA A 239 5.20 20.72 0.95
CA ALA A 239 5.61 21.23 2.26
C ALA A 239 7.10 20.99 2.56
N THR A 240 7.73 20.00 1.91
CA THR A 240 9.16 19.70 2.04
C THR A 240 10.02 20.49 1.06
N GLY A 241 9.41 21.32 0.22
CA GLY A 241 10.08 22.15 -0.77
C GLY A 241 10.68 21.35 -1.93
N PHE A 242 10.19 20.15 -2.21
CA PHE A 242 10.47 19.47 -3.48
C PHE A 242 9.74 20.17 -4.62
N ASN A 243 10.38 20.22 -5.78
CA ASN A 243 9.76 20.64 -7.03
C ASN A 243 9.13 19.42 -7.69
N ILE A 244 7.83 19.44 -7.96
CA ILE A 244 7.15 18.40 -8.74
C ILE A 244 7.47 18.65 -10.21
N ILE A 245 8.31 17.77 -10.79
CA ILE A 245 8.67 17.81 -12.22
C ILE A 245 7.57 17.17 -13.04
N THR A 246 7.09 15.99 -12.57
CA THR A 246 6.00 15.24 -13.21
C THR A 246 5.04 14.77 -12.13
N GLU A 247 3.75 14.84 -12.42
CA GLU A 247 2.67 14.23 -11.65
C GLU A 247 1.78 13.48 -12.64
N ASN A 248 1.75 12.17 -12.56
CA ASN A 248 0.93 11.32 -13.40
C ASN A 248 -0.08 10.58 -12.53
N ILE A 249 -1.37 10.91 -12.71
CA ILE A 249 -2.48 10.28 -12.00
C ILE A 249 -3.11 9.24 -12.91
N VAL A 250 -2.89 7.96 -12.62
CA VAL A 250 -3.49 6.87 -13.38
C VAL A 250 -4.87 6.56 -12.83
N ASN A 251 -5.86 6.89 -13.64
CA ASN A 251 -7.28 6.75 -13.33
C ASN A 251 -7.87 5.59 -14.09
N GLN A 252 -8.74 4.83 -13.45
CA GLN A 252 -9.61 3.85 -14.09
C GLN A 252 -11.07 4.21 -13.89
N GLU A 253 -11.90 3.86 -14.83
CA GLU A 253 -13.34 4.07 -14.68
C GLU A 253 -13.91 3.16 -13.59
N LEU A 254 -14.73 3.72 -12.72
CA LEU A 254 -15.46 2.93 -11.72
C LEU A 254 -16.54 2.11 -12.40
N GLU A 255 -16.69 0.89 -11.98
CA GLU A 255 -17.74 0.00 -12.44
C GLU A 255 -19.13 0.55 -12.12
N PRO A 256 -20.15 0.31 -12.97
CA PRO A 256 -21.51 0.81 -12.73
C PRO A 256 -22.04 0.46 -11.34
N ILE A 257 -21.78 -0.76 -10.86
CA ILE A 257 -22.23 -1.20 -9.53
C ILE A 257 -21.65 -0.35 -8.40
N ILE A 258 -20.43 0.18 -8.55
CA ILE A 258 -19.83 1.11 -7.58
C ILE A 258 -20.52 2.47 -7.67
N LYS A 259 -20.71 2.99 -8.90
CA LYS A 259 -21.39 4.28 -9.13
C LYS A 259 -22.83 4.30 -8.61
N ASP A 260 -23.54 3.21 -8.81
CA ASP A 260 -24.96 3.08 -8.44
C ASP A 260 -25.14 2.69 -6.97
N SER A 261 -24.08 2.28 -6.30
CA SER A 261 -24.13 1.86 -4.91
C SER A 261 -24.28 3.03 -3.94
N LYS A 262 -24.87 2.76 -2.78
CA LYS A 262 -24.92 3.72 -1.68
C LYS A 262 -23.55 3.96 -1.00
N ILE A 263 -22.52 3.28 -1.46
CA ILE A 263 -21.15 3.45 -0.95
C ILE A 263 -20.63 4.86 -1.20
N ILE A 264 -20.83 5.41 -2.40
CA ILE A 264 -20.39 6.79 -2.69
C ILE A 264 -21.08 7.79 -1.74
N GLU A 265 -22.36 7.58 -1.48
CA GLU A 265 -23.14 8.41 -0.54
C GLU A 265 -22.60 8.28 0.89
N LYS A 266 -22.31 7.05 1.34
CA LYS A 266 -21.69 6.75 2.63
C LYS A 266 -20.30 7.38 2.75
N ILE A 267 -19.45 7.20 1.75
CA ILE A 267 -18.10 7.76 1.72
C ILE A 267 -18.15 9.29 1.83
N THR A 268 -19.00 9.94 1.05
CA THR A 268 -19.16 11.41 1.07
C THR A 268 -19.60 11.89 2.44
N LYS A 269 -20.46 11.15 3.13
CA LYS A 269 -20.94 11.48 4.47
C LYS A 269 -19.92 11.22 5.57
N ASP A 270 -19.25 10.08 5.51
CA ASP A 270 -18.34 9.63 6.56
C ASP A 270 -16.95 10.29 6.45
N TYR A 271 -16.56 10.68 5.23
CA TYR A 271 -15.29 11.31 4.91
C TYR A 271 -15.50 12.68 4.24
N ASN A 272 -15.95 13.64 5.03
CA ASN A 272 -16.28 15.02 4.57
C ASN A 272 -15.10 15.80 3.98
N PHE A 273 -13.87 15.29 4.13
CA PHE A 273 -12.66 15.85 3.52
C PHE A 273 -12.44 15.41 2.07
N MET A 274 -13.27 14.49 1.58
CA MET A 274 -13.09 13.90 0.26
C MET A 274 -13.79 14.74 -0.81
N ASP A 275 -13.04 15.67 -1.40
CA ASP A 275 -13.48 16.38 -2.60
C ASP A 275 -13.57 15.43 -3.79
N LYS A 276 -14.62 15.54 -4.59
CA LYS A 276 -14.81 14.75 -5.82
C LYS A 276 -14.59 13.25 -5.59
N PRO A 277 -15.38 12.58 -4.72
CA PRO A 277 -15.13 11.20 -4.30
C PRO A 277 -15.07 10.23 -5.49
N THR A 278 -15.90 10.40 -6.52
CA THR A 278 -15.88 9.55 -7.72
C THR A 278 -14.53 9.60 -8.44
N PHE A 279 -13.93 10.80 -8.53
CA PHE A 279 -12.59 10.93 -9.12
C PHE A 279 -11.53 10.25 -8.26
N GLN A 280 -11.52 10.51 -6.96
CA GLN A 280 -10.51 9.94 -6.05
C GLN A 280 -10.57 8.42 -5.98
N LEU A 281 -11.76 7.83 -5.96
CA LEU A 281 -11.96 6.38 -6.01
C LEU A 281 -11.49 5.74 -7.33
N GLY A 282 -11.53 6.50 -8.42
CA GLY A 282 -11.02 6.07 -9.72
C GLY A 282 -9.50 6.04 -9.81
N VAL A 283 -8.78 6.71 -8.91
CA VAL A 283 -7.31 6.74 -8.94
C VAL A 283 -6.75 5.39 -8.51
N ASN A 284 -6.01 4.75 -9.41
CA ASN A 284 -5.33 3.49 -9.12
C ASN A 284 -3.98 3.74 -8.45
N PHE A 285 -3.14 4.54 -9.08
CA PHE A 285 -1.86 4.97 -8.51
C PHE A 285 -1.48 6.36 -8.99
N VAL A 286 -0.52 6.95 -8.29
CA VAL A 286 0.06 8.25 -8.66
C VAL A 286 1.56 8.11 -8.73
N ASP A 287 2.13 8.62 -9.83
CA ASP A 287 3.56 8.71 -10.02
C ASP A 287 4.01 10.16 -9.91
N TYR A 288 5.05 10.39 -9.14
CA TYR A 288 5.74 11.67 -9.07
C TYR A 288 7.20 11.53 -9.47
N ILE A 289 7.68 12.49 -10.23
CA ILE A 289 9.11 12.75 -10.39
C ILE A 289 9.39 14.08 -9.71
N LEU A 290 10.28 14.06 -8.72
CA LEU A 290 10.57 15.20 -7.86
C LEU A 290 12.02 15.62 -8.03
N GLY A 291 12.24 16.92 -8.11
CA GLY A 291 13.57 17.56 -8.06
C GLY A 291 13.80 18.30 -6.75
N LYS A 292 15.06 18.54 -6.44
CA LYS A 292 15.49 19.27 -5.23
C LYS A 292 15.18 20.76 -5.32
#